data_ddab2cf731ef55ab34051082fdfbc192
#
_entry.id   ddab2cf731ef55ab34051082fdfbc192
#
_cell.length_a   1.000
_cell.length_b   1.000
_cell.length_c   1.000
_cell.angle_alpha   90.00
_cell.angle_beta   90.00
_cell.angle_gamma   90.00
#
_symmetry.space_group_name_H-M   'P 1'
#
loop_
_entity.id
_entity.type
_entity.pdbx_description
1 polymer ?
#
loop_
_entity_poly.entity_id
_entity_poly.type
_entity_poly.pdbx_seq_one_letter_code
_entity_poly.pdbx_strand_id
1 'polypeptide(L)'
;IMMFLYQKQLTEMKNDFVNNMTHEFKTPIATISLATDMLLKTEVNSASCQVERYAKIISDENNRLKSRVEQVLHITLVDKGNFHMKMKPADIHKIIEEGLKPYRLLIRKQKGAINLNFNATQPTLIADPGHLENVVSNLVDNAIKYSIGAPDITLETSNNSKGILFTVQDHGIGIGNEYKLDVFKQFFRVPTGNLHDAKGFGLGLYYVKTVIEAHNGTIIVESQPGKGSRFEVFLPFQNQS
;
A
#
# COMPACT_ATOMS: atom_id res chain seq x y z
N ILE A 1 17.08 26.75 15.95
CA ILE A 1 15.62 26.69 16.19
C ILE A 1 14.98 25.76 15.15
N MET A 2 15.17 25.96 13.83
CA MET A 2 14.56 25.15 12.78
C MET A 2 14.91 23.64 12.85
N MET A 3 16.19 23.29 13.11
CA MET A 3 16.65 21.92 13.28
C MET A 3 16.03 21.25 14.52
N PHE A 4 15.84 21.97 15.60
CA PHE A 4 15.20 21.47 16.80
C PHE A 4 13.70 21.19 16.60
N LEU A 5 13.00 22.08 15.89
CA LEU A 5 11.58 21.86 15.53
C LEU A 5 11.42 20.65 14.62
N TYR A 6 12.30 20.48 13.65
CA TYR A 6 12.31 19.32 12.75
C TYR A 6 12.55 18.01 13.52
N GLN A 7 13.54 17.99 14.44
CA GLN A 7 13.80 16.80 15.28
C GLN A 7 12.63 16.47 16.19
N LYS A 8 11.98 17.49 16.78
CA LYS A 8 10.79 17.29 17.60
C LYS A 8 9.66 16.68 16.78
N GLN A 9 9.36 17.22 15.61
CA GLN A 9 8.33 16.70 14.72
C GLN A 9 8.61 15.24 14.29
N LEU A 10 9.86 14.90 13.97
CA LEU A 10 10.26 13.54 13.63
C LEU A 10 10.06 12.57 14.81
N THR A 11 10.38 13.02 16.03
CA THR A 11 10.19 12.23 17.25
C THR A 11 8.71 11.98 17.53
N GLU A 12 7.87 13.01 17.38
CA GLU A 12 6.41 12.87 17.52
C GLU A 12 5.84 11.89 16.49
N MET A 13 6.18 12.02 15.21
CA MET A 13 5.75 11.08 14.16
C MET A 13 6.20 9.65 14.45
N LYS A 14 7.42 9.45 14.97
CA LYS A 14 7.92 8.13 15.36
C LYS A 14 7.15 7.54 16.55
N ASN A 15 6.81 8.35 17.54
CA ASN A 15 6.00 7.90 18.68
C ASN A 15 4.58 7.54 18.24
N ASP A 16 3.96 8.35 17.41
CA ASP A 16 2.64 8.06 16.84
C ASP A 16 2.66 6.77 16.00
N PHE A 17 3.72 6.54 15.25
CA PHE A 17 3.93 5.28 14.53
C PHE A 17 3.99 4.08 15.48
N VAL A 18 4.78 4.13 16.56
CA VAL A 18 4.88 3.03 17.56
C VAL A 18 3.53 2.78 18.22
N ASN A 19 2.81 3.82 18.60
CA ASN A 19 1.48 3.71 19.19
C ASN A 19 0.49 3.06 18.20
N ASN A 20 0.47 3.54 16.95
CA ASN A 20 -0.38 2.98 15.90
C ASN A 20 -0.04 1.51 15.60
N MET A 21 1.26 1.16 15.53
CA MET A 21 1.70 -0.24 15.39
C MET A 21 1.17 -1.11 16.52
N THR A 22 1.29 -0.65 17.76
CA THR A 22 0.83 -1.38 18.92
C THR A 22 -0.66 -1.68 18.83
N HIS A 23 -1.47 -0.69 18.47
CA HIS A 23 -2.90 -0.84 18.26
C HIS A 23 -3.24 -1.76 17.08
N GLU A 24 -2.55 -1.59 15.95
CA GLU A 24 -2.77 -2.38 14.74
C GLU A 24 -2.37 -3.86 14.88
N PHE A 25 -1.42 -4.18 15.77
CA PHE A 25 -1.09 -5.57 16.11
C PHE A 25 -1.99 -6.15 17.22
N LYS A 26 -2.42 -5.35 18.19
CA LYS A 26 -3.25 -5.80 19.30
C LYS A 26 -4.61 -6.37 18.82
N THR A 27 -5.23 -5.72 17.85
CA THR A 27 -6.55 -6.12 17.33
C THR A 27 -6.54 -7.53 16.71
N PRO A 28 -5.70 -7.85 15.70
CA PRO A 28 -5.65 -9.19 15.12
C PRO A 28 -5.20 -10.26 16.13
N ILE A 29 -4.27 -9.93 17.04
CA ILE A 29 -3.85 -10.86 18.11
C ILE A 29 -5.02 -11.19 19.00
N ALA A 30 -5.80 -10.20 19.45
CA ALA A 30 -6.98 -10.44 20.29
C ALA A 30 -8.04 -11.27 19.55
N THR A 31 -8.25 -11.02 18.25
CA THR A 31 -9.18 -11.79 17.42
C THR A 31 -8.73 -13.24 17.27
N ILE A 32 -7.45 -13.48 17.04
CA ILE A 32 -6.85 -14.83 16.96
C ILE A 32 -7.04 -15.54 18.30
N SER A 33 -6.72 -14.88 19.43
CA SER A 33 -6.86 -15.46 20.75
C SER A 33 -8.32 -15.86 21.04
N LEU A 34 -9.27 -14.97 20.76
CA LEU A 34 -10.69 -15.25 20.93
C LEU A 34 -11.17 -16.43 20.07
N ALA A 35 -10.77 -16.48 18.78
CA ALA A 35 -11.12 -17.57 17.89
C ALA A 35 -10.51 -18.90 18.35
N THR A 36 -9.30 -18.88 18.88
CA THR A 36 -8.62 -20.05 19.45
C THR A 36 -9.34 -20.54 20.71
N ASP A 37 -9.72 -19.63 21.62
CA ASP A 37 -10.47 -19.97 22.83
C ASP A 37 -11.83 -20.62 22.50
N MET A 38 -12.51 -20.10 21.45
CA MET A 38 -13.75 -20.70 20.97
C MET A 38 -13.55 -22.07 20.36
N LEU A 39 -12.46 -22.29 19.63
CA LEU A 39 -12.09 -23.63 19.10
C LEU A 39 -11.87 -24.63 20.23
N LEU A 40 -11.15 -24.23 21.29
CA LEU A 40 -10.85 -25.09 22.44
C LEU A 40 -12.10 -25.44 23.28
N LYS A 41 -13.13 -24.61 23.25
CA LYS A 41 -14.41 -24.82 23.95
C LYS A 41 -15.44 -25.59 23.10
N THR A 42 -15.19 -25.77 21.82
CA THR A 42 -16.13 -26.46 20.91
C THR A 42 -16.04 -27.96 21.14
N GLU A 43 -17.13 -28.59 21.58
CA GLU A 43 -17.22 -30.04 21.73
C GLU A 43 -17.06 -30.72 20.35
N VAL A 44 -16.32 -31.85 20.33
CA VAL A 44 -15.93 -32.58 19.12
C VAL A 44 -17.12 -33.00 18.24
N ASN A 45 -18.32 -33.07 18.81
CA ASN A 45 -19.54 -33.48 18.11
C ASN A 45 -20.38 -32.35 17.51
N SER A 46 -20.06 -31.10 17.77
CA SER A 46 -20.82 -29.97 17.28
C SER A 46 -20.07 -29.19 16.19
N ALA A 47 -20.17 -29.73 14.98
CA ALA A 47 -20.07 -28.99 13.75
C ALA A 47 -18.66 -28.67 13.21
N SER A 48 -18.25 -29.45 12.23
CA SER A 48 -17.14 -29.13 11.30
C SER A 48 -17.23 -27.67 10.76
N CYS A 49 -18.42 -27.10 10.62
CA CYS A 49 -18.66 -25.74 10.16
C CYS A 49 -18.16 -24.66 11.14
N GLN A 50 -18.28 -24.84 12.47
CA GLN A 50 -17.78 -23.88 13.45
C GLN A 50 -16.26 -23.93 13.53
N VAL A 51 -15.67 -25.10 13.51
CA VAL A 51 -14.22 -25.31 13.48
C VAL A 51 -13.63 -24.65 12.24
N GLU A 52 -14.22 -24.88 11.06
CA GLU A 52 -13.78 -24.27 9.81
C GLU A 52 -13.89 -22.73 9.84
N ARG A 53 -14.98 -22.19 10.40
CA ARG A 53 -15.16 -20.75 10.56
C ARG A 53 -14.08 -20.10 11.43
N TYR A 54 -13.79 -20.68 12.62
CA TYR A 54 -12.76 -20.13 13.51
C TYR A 54 -11.35 -20.31 12.95
N ALA A 55 -11.06 -21.45 12.33
CA ALA A 55 -9.79 -21.69 11.63
C ALA A 55 -9.58 -20.66 10.52
N LYS A 56 -10.62 -20.33 9.76
CA LYS A 56 -10.57 -19.29 8.73
C LYS A 56 -10.29 -17.90 9.31
N ILE A 57 -10.94 -17.54 10.42
CA ILE A 57 -10.69 -16.25 11.11
C ILE A 57 -9.22 -16.16 11.52
N ILE A 58 -8.67 -17.22 12.14
CA ILE A 58 -7.26 -17.27 12.56
C ILE A 58 -6.34 -17.12 11.35
N SER A 59 -6.61 -17.86 10.27
CA SER A 59 -5.81 -17.79 9.03
C SER A 59 -5.84 -16.39 8.41
N ASP A 60 -7.00 -15.77 8.32
CA ASP A 60 -7.18 -14.43 7.73
C ASP A 60 -6.44 -13.37 8.57
N GLU A 61 -6.55 -13.40 9.90
CA GLU A 61 -5.85 -12.45 10.76
C GLU A 61 -4.34 -12.69 10.82
N ASN A 62 -3.89 -13.95 10.75
CA ASN A 62 -2.47 -14.27 10.63
C ASN A 62 -1.85 -13.74 9.33
N ASN A 63 -2.55 -13.88 8.21
CA ASN A 63 -2.13 -13.31 6.93
C ASN A 63 -2.05 -11.78 6.96
N ARG A 64 -3.00 -11.12 7.66
CA ARG A 64 -2.96 -9.67 7.90
C ARG A 64 -1.75 -9.26 8.72
N LEU A 65 -1.46 -9.98 9.82
CA LEU A 65 -0.28 -9.74 10.64
C LEU A 65 1.01 -9.91 9.84
N LYS A 66 1.12 -10.98 9.06
CA LYS A 66 2.27 -11.23 8.19
C LYS A 66 2.51 -10.06 7.23
N SER A 67 1.48 -9.61 6.52
CA SER A 67 1.58 -8.47 5.61
C SER A 67 2.05 -7.18 6.31
N ARG A 68 1.57 -6.91 7.54
CA ARG A 68 1.98 -5.76 8.33
C ARG A 68 3.43 -5.84 8.80
N VAL A 69 3.88 -7.02 9.23
CA VAL A 69 5.28 -7.26 9.59
C VAL A 69 6.18 -7.06 8.38
N GLU A 70 5.81 -7.57 7.21
CA GLU A 70 6.54 -7.40 5.96
C GLU A 70 6.65 -5.91 5.57
N GLN A 71 5.58 -5.13 5.71
CA GLN A 71 5.64 -3.67 5.48
C GLN A 71 6.65 -2.98 6.38
N VAL A 72 6.73 -3.34 7.67
CA VAL A 72 7.71 -2.78 8.60
C VAL A 72 9.14 -3.23 8.28
N LEU A 73 9.34 -4.51 7.97
CA LEU A 73 10.64 -5.06 7.60
C LEU A 73 11.20 -4.44 6.31
N HIS A 74 10.37 -4.25 5.28
CA HIS A 74 10.79 -3.62 4.03
C HIS A 74 11.39 -2.23 4.26
N ILE A 75 10.86 -1.46 5.21
CA ILE A 75 11.37 -0.12 5.50
C ILE A 75 12.68 -0.15 6.27
N THR A 76 12.83 -1.08 7.22
CA THR A 76 14.10 -1.21 7.95
C THR A 76 15.25 -1.65 7.04
N LEU A 77 14.96 -2.38 5.96
CA LEU A 77 15.95 -2.75 4.94
C LEU A 77 16.33 -1.56 4.05
N VAL A 78 15.35 -0.71 3.74
CA VAL A 78 15.54 0.54 3.00
C VAL A 78 16.45 1.51 3.77
N ASP A 79 16.18 1.76 5.05
CA ASP A 79 16.94 2.69 5.90
C ASP A 79 18.40 2.26 6.10
N LYS A 80 18.71 0.98 5.99
CA LYS A 80 20.07 0.44 6.15
C LYS A 80 20.89 0.42 4.85
N GLY A 81 20.37 0.93 3.73
CA GLY A 81 21.06 0.87 2.43
C GLY A 81 21.19 -0.55 1.85
N ASN A 82 20.60 -1.56 2.49
CA ASN A 82 20.63 -2.97 2.06
C ASN A 82 19.47 -3.33 1.13
N PHE A 83 18.99 -2.37 0.35
CA PHE A 83 17.91 -2.58 -0.60
C PHE A 83 18.44 -3.28 -1.86
N HIS A 84 18.44 -4.62 -1.84
CA HIS A 84 18.88 -5.41 -2.97
C HIS A 84 17.78 -5.56 -4.01
N MET A 85 17.93 -4.85 -5.11
CA MET A 85 17.03 -4.94 -6.26
C MET A 85 17.42 -6.11 -7.17
N LYS A 86 16.46 -6.95 -7.53
CA LYS A 86 16.63 -8.02 -8.51
C LYS A 86 16.17 -7.54 -9.88
N MET A 87 16.96 -6.66 -10.50
CA MET A 87 16.65 -6.07 -11.80
C MET A 87 16.64 -7.12 -12.90
N LYS A 88 15.55 -7.21 -13.66
CA LYS A 88 15.40 -8.09 -14.82
C LYS A 88 14.39 -7.51 -15.80
N PRO A 89 14.39 -7.96 -17.07
CA PRO A 89 13.33 -7.59 -18.02
C PRO A 89 11.95 -7.97 -17.44
N ALA A 90 11.05 -7.01 -17.38
CA ALA A 90 9.74 -7.15 -16.78
C ALA A 90 8.70 -6.34 -17.56
N ASP A 91 7.50 -6.88 -17.68
CA ASP A 91 6.36 -6.28 -18.34
C ASP A 91 5.49 -5.56 -17.29
N ILE A 92 5.35 -4.23 -17.42
CA ILE A 92 4.59 -3.41 -16.47
C ILE A 92 3.11 -3.79 -16.43
N HIS A 93 2.51 -4.22 -17.54
CA HIS A 93 1.11 -4.63 -17.55
C HIS A 93 0.91 -5.88 -16.68
N LYS A 94 1.81 -6.87 -16.78
CA LYS A 94 1.78 -8.07 -15.92
C LYS A 94 2.00 -7.72 -14.46
N ILE A 95 2.94 -6.81 -14.17
CA ILE A 95 3.20 -6.34 -12.80
C ILE A 95 1.95 -5.70 -12.20
N ILE A 96 1.26 -4.83 -12.97
CA ILE A 96 0.02 -4.20 -12.52
C ILE A 96 -1.06 -5.27 -12.26
N GLU A 97 -1.24 -6.22 -13.16
CA GLU A 97 -2.21 -7.30 -12.99
C GLU A 97 -1.95 -8.16 -11.75
N GLU A 98 -0.67 -8.51 -11.49
CA GLU A 98 -0.28 -9.28 -10.30
C GLU A 98 -0.53 -8.48 -9.01
N GLY A 99 -0.10 -7.22 -8.96
CA GLY A 99 -0.33 -6.34 -7.81
C GLY A 99 -1.81 -6.09 -7.50
N LEU A 100 -2.70 -6.20 -8.51
CA LEU A 100 -4.14 -6.06 -8.36
C LEU A 100 -4.85 -7.31 -7.86
N LYS A 101 -4.27 -8.51 -8.06
CA LYS A 101 -4.95 -9.78 -7.76
C LYS A 101 -5.57 -9.84 -6.36
N PRO A 102 -4.87 -9.42 -5.27
CA PRO A 102 -5.42 -9.49 -3.91
C PRO A 102 -6.67 -8.62 -3.72
N TYR A 103 -6.79 -7.55 -4.51
CA TYR A 103 -7.83 -6.53 -4.30
C TYR A 103 -9.08 -6.72 -5.15
N ARG A 104 -9.02 -7.49 -6.25
CA ARG A 104 -10.15 -7.68 -7.17
C ARG A 104 -11.43 -8.16 -6.47
N LEU A 105 -11.29 -9.16 -5.58
CA LEU A 105 -12.44 -9.68 -4.83
C LEU A 105 -12.98 -8.68 -3.81
N LEU A 106 -12.07 -7.96 -3.13
CA LEU A 106 -12.43 -6.95 -2.13
C LEU A 106 -13.23 -5.81 -2.77
N ILE A 107 -12.72 -5.25 -3.88
CA ILE A 107 -13.38 -4.17 -4.61
C ILE A 107 -14.75 -4.62 -5.11
N ARG A 108 -14.85 -5.83 -5.68
CA ARG A 108 -16.15 -6.39 -6.12
C ARG A 108 -17.15 -6.56 -4.97
N LYS A 109 -16.69 -7.00 -3.78
CA LYS A 109 -17.55 -7.10 -2.58
C LYS A 109 -18.06 -5.73 -2.13
N GLN A 110 -17.28 -4.68 -2.32
CA GLN A 110 -17.65 -3.30 -2.02
C GLN A 110 -18.44 -2.63 -3.17
N LYS A 111 -18.83 -3.40 -4.20
CA LYS A 111 -19.52 -2.90 -5.41
C LYS A 111 -18.73 -1.83 -6.16
N GLY A 112 -17.40 -1.85 -6.03
CA GLY A 112 -16.49 -0.95 -6.71
C GLY A 112 -16.10 -1.43 -8.11
N ALA A 113 -15.34 -0.59 -8.82
CA ALA A 113 -14.83 -0.83 -10.16
C ALA A 113 -13.29 -0.67 -10.22
N ILE A 114 -12.67 -1.42 -11.13
CA ILE A 114 -11.28 -1.25 -11.56
C ILE A 114 -11.28 -1.13 -13.07
N ASN A 115 -10.77 -0.01 -13.56
CA ASN A 115 -10.60 0.27 -14.97
C ASN A 115 -9.13 0.18 -15.34
N LEU A 116 -8.77 -0.63 -16.36
CA LEU A 116 -7.40 -0.81 -16.83
C LEU A 116 -7.27 -0.28 -18.24
N ASN A 117 -6.46 0.75 -18.44
CA ASN A 117 -6.19 1.39 -19.71
C ASN A 117 -4.71 1.20 -20.09
N PHE A 118 -4.36 0.07 -20.67
CA PHE A 118 -2.99 -0.29 -21.01
C PHE A 118 -2.61 0.27 -22.41
N ASN A 119 -2.18 1.55 -22.43
CA ASN A 119 -1.83 2.28 -23.63
C ASN A 119 -0.31 2.28 -23.93
N ALA A 120 0.52 1.70 -23.07
CA ALA A 120 1.95 1.59 -23.31
C ALA A 120 2.21 0.56 -24.42
N THR A 121 2.74 1.03 -25.56
CA THR A 121 3.08 0.17 -26.71
C THR A 121 4.39 -0.60 -26.51
N GLN A 122 5.26 -0.12 -25.58
CA GLN A 122 6.48 -0.76 -25.15
C GLN A 122 6.42 -0.99 -23.62
N PRO A 123 5.75 -2.05 -23.16
CA PRO A 123 5.51 -2.25 -21.73
C PRO A 123 6.69 -2.87 -20.98
N THR A 124 7.77 -3.27 -21.66
CA THR A 124 8.92 -3.96 -21.06
C THR A 124 10.03 -2.99 -20.67
N LEU A 125 10.51 -3.11 -19.44
CA LEU A 125 11.63 -2.35 -18.89
C LEU A 125 12.49 -3.24 -17.99
N ILE A 126 13.69 -2.78 -17.61
CA ILE A 126 14.52 -3.46 -16.61
C ILE A 126 14.07 -2.99 -15.22
N ALA A 127 13.51 -3.89 -14.42
CA ALA A 127 12.96 -3.58 -13.11
C ALA A 127 13.01 -4.77 -12.16
N ASP A 128 12.73 -4.53 -10.89
CA ASP A 128 12.41 -5.58 -9.92
C ASP A 128 10.88 -5.76 -9.88
N PRO A 129 10.33 -6.86 -10.44
CA PRO A 129 8.88 -7.05 -10.51
C PRO A 129 8.22 -7.13 -9.14
N GLY A 130 8.87 -7.81 -8.16
CA GLY A 130 8.29 -8.00 -6.84
C GLY A 130 8.14 -6.67 -6.08
N HIS A 131 9.14 -5.79 -6.18
CA HIS A 131 9.03 -4.46 -5.60
C HIS A 131 7.99 -3.60 -6.32
N LEU A 132 7.90 -3.66 -7.66
CA LEU A 132 6.88 -2.90 -8.41
C LEU A 132 5.45 -3.45 -8.19
N GLU A 133 5.26 -4.77 -8.04
CA GLU A 133 3.98 -5.35 -7.61
C GLU A 133 3.53 -4.80 -6.25
N ASN A 134 4.46 -4.67 -5.30
CA ASN A 134 4.19 -4.06 -4.01
C ASN A 134 3.90 -2.55 -4.11
N VAL A 135 4.52 -1.83 -5.05
CA VAL A 135 4.19 -0.43 -5.35
C VAL A 135 2.74 -0.32 -5.81
N VAL A 136 2.33 -1.12 -6.79
CA VAL A 136 0.94 -1.15 -7.27
C VAL A 136 -0.02 -1.49 -6.13
N SER A 137 0.29 -2.53 -5.35
CA SER A 137 -0.52 -2.94 -4.19
C SER A 137 -0.70 -1.81 -3.18
N ASN A 138 0.35 -1.06 -2.83
CA ASN A 138 0.27 0.07 -1.91
C ASN A 138 -0.59 1.22 -2.45
N LEU A 139 -0.46 1.56 -3.72
CA LEU A 139 -1.26 2.62 -4.34
C LEU A 139 -2.74 2.23 -4.41
N VAL A 140 -3.03 0.98 -4.78
CA VAL A 140 -4.41 0.46 -4.84
C VAL A 140 -5.04 0.32 -3.45
N ASP A 141 -4.27 -0.14 -2.45
CA ASP A 141 -4.74 -0.20 -1.05
C ASP A 141 -5.14 1.20 -0.54
N ASN A 142 -4.31 2.21 -0.83
CA ASN A 142 -4.64 3.60 -0.52
C ASN A 142 -5.91 4.06 -1.25
N ALA A 143 -6.05 3.77 -2.54
CA ALA A 143 -7.21 4.13 -3.32
C ALA A 143 -8.51 3.52 -2.74
N ILE A 144 -8.48 2.24 -2.33
CA ILE A 144 -9.61 1.58 -1.66
C ILE A 144 -9.90 2.21 -0.30
N LYS A 145 -8.87 2.41 0.50
CA LYS A 145 -8.96 2.87 1.88
C LYS A 145 -9.53 4.27 2.00
N TYR A 146 -9.18 5.15 1.06
CA TYR A 146 -9.61 6.54 1.07
C TYR A 146 -10.78 6.84 0.13
N SER A 147 -11.37 5.83 -0.49
CA SER A 147 -12.58 5.97 -1.29
C SER A 147 -13.77 6.42 -0.44
N ILE A 148 -14.63 7.26 -1.05
CA ILE A 148 -15.92 7.63 -0.49
C ILE A 148 -16.97 6.69 -1.11
N GLY A 149 -17.44 5.72 -0.33
CA GLY A 149 -18.38 4.70 -0.84
C GLY A 149 -17.70 3.57 -1.61
N ALA A 150 -18.29 3.15 -2.73
CA ALA A 150 -17.74 2.09 -3.56
C ALA A 150 -16.43 2.56 -4.25
N PRO A 151 -15.31 1.83 -4.14
CA PRO A 151 -14.07 2.21 -4.79
C PRO A 151 -14.20 2.23 -6.32
N ASP A 152 -13.82 3.33 -6.94
CA ASP A 152 -13.69 3.45 -8.40
C ASP A 152 -12.24 3.85 -8.72
N ILE A 153 -11.48 2.90 -9.26
CA ILE A 153 -10.03 3.02 -9.42
C ILE A 153 -9.66 2.82 -10.87
N THR A 154 -8.93 3.77 -11.44
CA THR A 154 -8.43 3.68 -12.82
C THR A 154 -6.91 3.57 -12.79
N LEU A 155 -6.38 2.55 -13.48
CA LEU A 155 -4.95 2.40 -13.75
C LEU A 155 -4.70 2.58 -15.24
N GLU A 156 -3.77 3.45 -15.56
CA GLU A 156 -3.40 3.71 -16.96
C GLU A 156 -1.90 3.55 -17.15
N THR A 157 -1.50 3.10 -18.32
CA THR A 157 -0.10 3.08 -18.73
C THR A 157 0.06 3.81 -20.06
N SER A 158 1.17 4.52 -20.19
CA SER A 158 1.64 5.08 -21.44
C SER A 158 3.16 5.03 -21.48
N ASN A 159 3.77 5.23 -22.63
CA ASN A 159 5.21 5.35 -22.72
C ASN A 159 5.61 6.40 -23.77
N ASN A 160 6.81 6.92 -23.60
CA ASN A 160 7.52 7.73 -24.59
C ASN A 160 8.91 7.14 -24.83
N SER A 161 9.77 7.84 -25.58
CA SER A 161 11.15 7.38 -25.85
C SER A 161 12.05 7.27 -24.61
N LYS A 162 11.66 7.86 -23.47
CA LYS A 162 12.48 7.90 -22.23
C LYS A 162 12.08 6.84 -21.22
N GLY A 163 10.83 6.36 -21.25
CA GLY A 163 10.34 5.44 -20.23
C GLY A 163 8.83 5.22 -20.26
N ILE A 164 8.35 4.55 -19.22
CA ILE A 164 6.95 4.22 -19.02
C ILE A 164 6.39 5.11 -17.91
N LEU A 165 5.21 5.65 -18.16
CA LEU A 165 4.36 6.32 -17.19
C LEU A 165 3.23 5.36 -16.82
N PHE A 166 3.01 5.08 -15.54
CA PHE A 166 1.77 4.48 -15.09
C PHE A 166 1.11 5.33 -14.02
N THR A 167 -0.21 5.32 -13.97
CA THR A 167 -0.99 6.13 -13.04
C THR A 167 -1.99 5.28 -12.30
N VAL A 168 -2.26 5.66 -11.05
CA VAL A 168 -3.36 5.12 -10.24
C VAL A 168 -4.21 6.29 -9.79
N GLN A 169 -5.46 6.31 -10.21
CA GLN A 169 -6.42 7.36 -9.89
C GLN A 169 -7.58 6.79 -9.07
N ASP A 170 -7.97 7.52 -8.02
CA ASP A 170 -9.14 7.29 -7.20
C ASP A 170 -10.07 8.50 -7.16
N HIS A 171 -11.31 8.31 -6.71
CA HIS A 171 -12.32 9.34 -6.48
C HIS A 171 -12.65 9.47 -4.98
N GLY A 172 -11.62 9.37 -4.13
CA GLY A 172 -11.75 9.42 -2.68
C GLY A 172 -11.75 10.82 -2.08
N ILE A 173 -11.37 10.89 -0.81
CA ILE A 173 -11.35 12.14 -0.02
C ILE A 173 -10.36 13.19 -0.54
N GLY A 174 -9.37 12.77 -1.33
CA GLY A 174 -8.30 13.63 -1.82
C GLY A 174 -7.32 14.08 -0.74
N ILE A 175 -6.32 14.87 -1.17
CA ILE A 175 -5.21 15.36 -0.35
C ILE A 175 -5.10 16.87 -0.50
N GLY A 176 -5.02 17.58 0.63
CA GLY A 176 -4.78 19.03 0.64
C GLY A 176 -3.43 19.40 0.01
N ASN A 177 -3.35 20.57 -0.62
CA ASN A 177 -2.13 21.01 -1.32
C ASN A 177 -0.91 21.07 -0.40
N GLU A 178 -1.13 21.43 0.86
CA GLU A 178 -0.11 21.53 1.90
C GLU A 178 0.55 20.20 2.24
N TYR A 179 -0.13 19.07 1.98
CA TYR A 179 0.35 17.73 2.33
C TYR A 179 0.93 16.93 1.17
N LYS A 180 0.80 17.41 -0.08
CA LYS A 180 1.20 16.65 -1.29
C LYS A 180 2.67 16.22 -1.30
N LEU A 181 3.56 17.01 -0.75
CA LEU A 181 4.97 16.65 -0.61
C LEU A 181 5.22 15.77 0.62
N ASP A 182 4.43 15.97 1.66
CA ASP A 182 4.62 15.32 2.95
C ASP A 182 4.07 13.89 2.98
N VAL A 183 3.09 13.54 2.13
CA VAL A 183 2.52 12.19 2.08
C VAL A 183 3.54 11.10 1.72
N PHE A 184 4.68 11.48 1.13
CA PHE A 184 5.78 10.57 0.84
C PHE A 184 6.84 10.50 1.96
N LYS A 185 6.71 11.29 3.03
CA LYS A 185 7.62 11.22 4.19
C LYS A 185 7.32 9.99 5.03
N GLN A 186 8.36 9.43 5.61
CA GLN A 186 8.25 8.29 6.52
C GLN A 186 7.36 8.65 7.73
N PHE A 187 6.44 7.76 8.09
CA PHE A 187 5.47 7.89 9.20
C PHE A 187 4.43 9.01 9.02
N PHE A 188 4.48 9.77 7.93
CA PHE A 188 3.55 10.86 7.72
C PHE A 188 2.13 10.36 7.42
N ARG A 189 1.16 11.03 8.02
CA ARG A 189 -0.27 10.84 7.76
C ARG A 189 -0.94 12.21 7.72
N VAL A 190 -1.84 12.39 6.76
CA VAL A 190 -2.65 13.61 6.72
C VAL A 190 -3.52 13.67 7.98
N PRO A 191 -3.47 14.77 8.77
CA PRO A 191 -4.35 14.93 9.91
C PRO A 191 -5.81 15.02 9.45
N THR A 192 -6.61 14.00 9.71
CA THR A 192 -8.01 13.90 9.27
C THR A 192 -9.00 14.13 10.43
N GLY A 193 -8.68 15.02 11.37
CA GLY A 193 -9.57 15.33 12.50
C GLY A 193 -10.03 14.08 13.27
N ASN A 194 -11.35 13.87 13.37
CA ASN A 194 -11.95 12.75 14.12
C ASN A 194 -12.01 11.41 13.36
N LEU A 195 -11.41 11.27 12.19
CA LEU A 195 -11.33 10.00 11.47
C LEU A 195 -10.24 9.09 12.10
N HIS A 196 -10.50 8.61 13.32
CA HIS A 196 -9.71 7.57 13.99
C HIS A 196 -9.65 6.24 13.21
N ASP A 197 -10.39 6.09 12.11
CA ASP A 197 -10.51 4.86 11.34
C ASP A 197 -9.54 4.72 10.15
N ALA A 198 -8.70 5.69 9.89
CA ALA A 198 -7.71 5.54 8.82
C ALA A 198 -6.57 4.60 9.28
N LYS A 199 -6.77 3.28 9.09
CA LYS A 199 -5.81 2.21 9.42
C LYS A 199 -4.53 2.34 8.59
N GLY A 200 -3.35 2.21 9.23
CA GLY A 200 -2.07 2.13 8.53
C GLY A 200 -0.94 2.92 9.19
N PHE A 201 0.29 2.57 8.82
CA PHE A 201 1.51 3.00 9.51
C PHE A 201 2.13 4.30 8.97
N GLY A 202 1.60 4.88 7.90
CA GLY A 202 2.24 6.02 7.20
C GLY A 202 3.53 5.61 6.46
N LEU A 203 3.63 4.35 6.06
CA LEU A 203 4.83 3.77 5.47
C LEU A 203 4.66 3.40 3.99
N GLY A 204 3.42 3.24 3.52
CA GLY A 204 3.14 2.75 2.17
C GLY A 204 3.66 3.68 1.09
N LEU A 205 3.35 4.98 1.15
CA LEU A 205 3.81 5.95 0.13
C LEU A 205 5.31 6.25 0.24
N TYR A 206 5.89 6.20 1.44
CA TYR A 206 7.34 6.27 1.62
C TYR A 206 8.04 5.10 0.92
N TYR A 207 7.55 3.86 1.13
CA TYR A 207 8.05 2.69 0.42
C TYR A 207 7.92 2.83 -1.09
N VAL A 208 6.74 3.26 -1.58
CA VAL A 208 6.51 3.51 -3.00
C VAL A 208 7.56 4.46 -3.57
N LYS A 209 7.76 5.62 -2.94
CA LYS A 209 8.75 6.60 -3.36
C LYS A 209 10.15 6.00 -3.41
N THR A 210 10.57 5.29 -2.36
CA THR A 210 11.90 4.69 -2.29
C THR A 210 12.13 3.64 -3.37
N VAL A 211 11.15 2.77 -3.63
CA VAL A 211 11.24 1.78 -4.72
C VAL A 211 11.36 2.47 -6.07
N ILE A 212 10.55 3.48 -6.33
CA ILE A 212 10.59 4.20 -7.61
C ILE A 212 11.91 4.95 -7.79
N GLU A 213 12.43 5.61 -6.75
CA GLU A 213 13.75 6.26 -6.79
C GLU A 213 14.89 5.24 -7.01
N ALA A 214 14.79 4.04 -6.43
CA ALA A 214 15.76 2.95 -6.67
C ALA A 214 15.71 2.40 -8.11
N HIS A 215 14.61 2.60 -8.82
CA HIS A 215 14.49 2.35 -10.26
C HIS A 215 14.90 3.56 -11.12
N ASN A 216 15.50 4.61 -10.53
CA ASN A 216 15.78 5.90 -11.17
C ASN A 216 14.53 6.59 -11.72
N GLY A 217 13.36 6.26 -11.19
CA GLY A 217 12.07 6.83 -11.55
C GLY A 217 11.67 8.02 -10.67
N THR A 218 10.49 8.52 -10.94
CA THR A 218 9.87 9.60 -10.14
C THR A 218 8.41 9.29 -9.87
N ILE A 219 7.91 9.76 -8.72
CA ILE A 219 6.50 9.71 -8.36
C ILE A 219 6.02 11.10 -7.97
N ILE A 220 4.84 11.47 -8.46
CA ILE A 220 4.14 12.69 -8.06
C ILE A 220 2.69 12.37 -7.72
N VAL A 221 2.01 13.30 -7.03
CA VAL A 221 0.58 13.20 -6.72
C VAL A 221 -0.14 14.48 -7.14
N GLU A 222 -1.18 14.30 -7.93
CA GLU A 222 -2.19 15.31 -8.23
C GLU A 222 -3.45 14.98 -7.43
N SER A 223 -3.93 15.91 -6.61
CA SER A 223 -5.09 15.66 -5.76
C SER A 223 -5.79 16.95 -5.39
N GLN A 224 -7.09 16.84 -5.14
CA GLN A 224 -7.90 17.92 -4.60
C GLN A 224 -8.85 17.33 -3.53
N PRO A 225 -9.01 18.00 -2.38
CA PRO A 225 -9.97 17.58 -1.37
C PRO A 225 -11.38 17.35 -1.97
N GLY A 226 -11.97 16.19 -1.69
CA GLY A 226 -13.29 15.78 -2.17
C GLY A 226 -13.36 15.32 -3.63
N LYS A 227 -12.25 15.29 -4.36
CA LYS A 227 -12.22 14.85 -5.77
C LYS A 227 -11.37 13.61 -6.03
N GLY A 228 -10.63 13.14 -4.99
CA GLY A 228 -9.73 12.01 -5.10
C GLY A 228 -8.29 12.39 -5.41
N SER A 229 -7.50 11.38 -5.75
CA SER A 229 -6.06 11.53 -5.98
C SER A 229 -5.65 10.75 -7.24
N ARG A 230 -4.64 11.27 -7.94
CA ARG A 230 -3.95 10.62 -9.06
C ARG A 230 -2.47 10.57 -8.73
N PHE A 231 -1.95 9.36 -8.56
CA PHE A 231 -0.53 9.11 -8.42
C PHE A 231 0.05 8.80 -9.79
N GLU A 232 1.11 9.51 -10.18
CA GLU A 232 1.81 9.30 -11.44
C GLU A 232 3.21 8.79 -11.16
N VAL A 233 3.57 7.65 -11.73
CA VAL A 233 4.86 7.00 -11.60
C VAL A 233 5.53 6.94 -12.96
N PHE A 234 6.70 7.52 -13.07
CA PHE A 234 7.56 7.42 -14.25
C PHE A 234 8.73 6.48 -13.96
N LEU A 235 8.95 5.52 -14.86
CA LEU A 235 10.06 4.55 -14.82
C LEU A 235 10.87 4.68 -16.11
N PRO A 236 12.14 5.09 -16.06
CA PRO A 236 12.96 5.25 -17.24
C PRO A 236 13.33 3.90 -17.86
N PHE A 237 13.42 3.86 -19.19
CA PHE A 237 14.08 2.75 -19.85
C PHE A 237 15.58 2.80 -19.51
N GLN A 238 16.08 1.76 -18.89
CA GLN A 238 17.51 1.63 -18.65
C GLN A 238 18.17 1.16 -19.95
N ASN A 239 19.14 1.91 -20.46
CA ASN A 239 19.96 1.43 -21.54
C ASN A 239 20.68 0.16 -21.06
N GLN A 240 20.56 -0.93 -21.82
CA GLN A 240 21.42 -2.10 -21.63
C GLN A 240 22.85 -1.65 -21.91
N SER A 241 23.63 -1.44 -20.86
CA SER A 241 25.06 -1.18 -20.98
C SER A 241 25.81 -2.49 -21.16
#